data_914716c09194064d844afc2f24a3dafa
#
_entry.id   914716c09194064d844afc2f24a3dafa
#
_cell.length_a   1.000
_cell.length_b   1.000
_cell.length_c   1.000
_cell.angle_alpha   90.00
_cell.angle_beta   90.00
_cell.angle_gamma   90.00
#
_symmetry.space_group_name_H-M   'P 1'
#
loop_
_entity.id
_entity.type
_entity.pdbx_description
1 polymer ?
#
loop_
_entity_poly.entity_id
_entity_poly.type
_entity_poly.pdbx_seq_one_letter_code
_entity_poly.pdbx_strand_id
1 'polypeptide(L)'
;MRILIAEDDQVLADGLLRTLRASGAAVDHVADGAQADAALMTNTEFDLLILDLGLPRLHGLEVLKRLRSRGSKLPVLILTAADSVEERVKGLDFGADDYMAKPFSLQELEARVRALVRRGMGGATSTIKHGPLVYDQAGRVATIDGRMVELSARELGLLEVLLQRAGRLVSKDQLVERLCEWGEEVSNNAIEVYIHRLRRRSKKARSASPPCVVSATAWKRYPASAMPHARARGSETGVLTPPAARSQAGETGRSPAGWRAAAPGFL
;
A
#
# COMPACT_ATOMS: atom_id res chain seq x y z
N MET A 1 9.23 2.23 -1.75
CA MET A 1 8.25 1.59 -2.66
C MET A 1 8.89 1.38 -4.01
N ARG A 2 8.56 0.27 -4.69
CA ARG A 2 9.07 -0.06 -6.03
C ARG A 2 7.94 -0.07 -7.04
N ILE A 3 8.10 0.66 -8.14
CA ILE A 3 7.06 0.89 -9.14
C ILE A 3 7.56 0.42 -10.49
N LEU A 4 6.73 -0.33 -11.21
CA LEU A 4 6.95 -0.62 -12.63
C LEU A 4 6.11 0.35 -13.46
N ILE A 5 6.75 1.01 -14.44
CA ILE A 5 6.09 1.84 -15.44
C ILE A 5 6.17 1.11 -16.78
N ALA A 6 5.04 0.90 -17.41
CA ALA A 6 4.92 0.40 -18.77
C ALA A 6 4.31 1.51 -19.65
N GLU A 7 5.16 2.21 -20.39
CA GLU A 7 4.83 3.40 -21.19
C GLU A 7 5.78 3.47 -22.38
N ASP A 8 5.27 3.63 -23.59
CA ASP A 8 6.08 3.68 -24.83
C ASP A 8 6.49 5.11 -25.22
N ASP A 9 5.76 6.13 -24.76
CA ASP A 9 6.17 7.53 -24.90
C ASP A 9 7.35 7.83 -23.98
N GLN A 10 8.54 7.95 -24.56
CA GLN A 10 9.80 8.20 -23.84
C GLN A 10 9.78 9.52 -23.05
N VAL A 11 9.14 10.56 -23.60
CA VAL A 11 9.09 11.89 -22.95
C VAL A 11 8.24 11.82 -21.69
N LEU A 12 7.10 11.16 -21.78
CA LEU A 12 6.21 10.95 -20.64
C LEU A 12 6.89 10.02 -19.61
N ALA A 13 7.48 8.92 -20.04
CA ALA A 13 8.20 7.99 -19.19
C ALA A 13 9.32 8.69 -18.40
N ASP A 14 10.14 9.52 -19.06
CA ASP A 14 11.21 10.29 -18.39
C ASP A 14 10.67 11.30 -17.36
N GLY A 15 9.52 11.91 -17.65
CA GLY A 15 8.82 12.78 -16.70
C GLY A 15 8.34 12.03 -15.45
N LEU A 16 7.73 10.87 -15.66
CA LEU A 16 7.27 9.98 -14.59
C LEU A 16 8.43 9.46 -13.74
N LEU A 17 9.49 8.97 -14.39
CA LEU A 17 10.71 8.48 -13.73
C LEU A 17 11.30 9.55 -12.82
N ARG A 18 11.54 10.75 -13.34
CA ARG A 18 12.10 11.86 -12.54
C ARG A 18 11.23 12.21 -11.34
N THR A 19 9.92 12.31 -11.53
CA THR A 19 8.99 12.70 -10.47
C THR A 19 8.91 11.66 -9.37
N LEU A 20 8.75 10.39 -9.73
CA LEU A 20 8.62 9.31 -8.75
C LEU A 20 9.94 8.99 -8.05
N ARG A 21 11.09 9.10 -8.75
CA ARG A 21 12.42 8.98 -8.13
C ARG A 21 12.69 10.10 -7.14
N ALA A 22 12.31 11.33 -7.46
CA ALA A 22 12.44 12.46 -6.53
C ALA A 22 11.61 12.23 -5.26
N SER A 23 10.49 11.55 -5.35
CA SER A 23 9.71 11.11 -4.19
C SER A 23 10.33 9.91 -3.44
N GLY A 24 11.48 9.37 -3.88
CA GLY A 24 12.21 8.26 -3.22
C GLY A 24 11.67 6.88 -3.56
N ALA A 25 10.90 6.72 -4.64
CA ALA A 25 10.56 5.42 -5.18
C ALA A 25 11.74 4.84 -5.99
N ALA A 26 11.90 3.52 -5.97
CA ALA A 26 12.63 2.80 -7.01
C ALA A 26 11.66 2.60 -8.18
N VAL A 27 12.08 2.98 -9.39
CA VAL A 27 11.18 2.99 -10.55
C VAL A 27 11.85 2.32 -11.72
N ASP A 28 11.31 1.18 -12.12
CA ASP A 28 11.70 0.46 -13.31
C ASP A 28 10.78 0.82 -14.47
N HIS A 29 11.31 0.88 -15.68
CA HIS A 29 10.57 1.26 -16.87
C HIS A 29 10.73 0.22 -17.97
N VAL A 30 9.65 -0.03 -18.67
CA VAL A 30 9.59 -0.84 -19.88
C VAL A 30 8.74 -0.14 -20.94
N ALA A 31 9.13 -0.27 -22.21
CA ALA A 31 8.52 0.46 -23.33
C ALA A 31 7.49 -0.37 -24.12
N ASP A 32 7.22 -1.59 -23.74
CA ASP A 32 6.22 -2.43 -24.42
C ASP A 32 5.54 -3.43 -23.46
N GLY A 33 4.37 -3.90 -23.88
CA GLY A 33 3.56 -4.79 -23.05
C GLY A 33 4.15 -6.19 -22.87
N ALA A 34 4.97 -6.69 -23.80
CA ALA A 34 5.62 -7.99 -23.66
C ALA A 34 6.73 -7.92 -22.60
N GLN A 35 7.50 -6.85 -22.58
CA GLN A 35 8.47 -6.58 -21.52
C GLN A 35 7.78 -6.39 -20.16
N ALA A 36 6.63 -5.69 -20.13
CA ALA A 36 5.84 -5.54 -18.90
C ALA A 36 5.37 -6.89 -18.37
N ASP A 37 4.81 -7.74 -19.22
CA ASP A 37 4.37 -9.08 -18.83
C ASP A 37 5.54 -9.94 -18.32
N ALA A 38 6.68 -9.91 -18.99
CA ALA A 38 7.90 -10.61 -18.58
C ALA A 38 8.41 -10.10 -17.21
N ALA A 39 8.45 -8.79 -17.01
CA ALA A 39 8.84 -8.18 -15.73
C ALA A 39 7.92 -8.62 -14.57
N LEU A 40 6.61 -8.69 -14.82
CA LEU A 40 5.61 -9.10 -13.83
C LEU A 40 5.61 -10.61 -13.55
N MET A 41 6.32 -11.40 -14.36
CA MET A 41 6.57 -12.84 -14.13
C MET A 41 7.79 -13.11 -13.29
N THR A 42 8.67 -12.14 -13.09
CA THR A 42 9.85 -12.29 -12.23
C THR A 42 9.44 -12.32 -10.77
N ASN A 43 10.37 -12.75 -9.89
CA ASN A 43 10.16 -12.70 -8.44
C ASN A 43 10.29 -11.27 -7.87
N THR A 44 10.42 -10.26 -8.71
CA THR A 44 10.54 -8.86 -8.27
C THR A 44 9.23 -8.40 -7.64
N GLU A 45 9.29 -7.99 -6.40
CA GLU A 45 8.13 -7.47 -5.65
C GLU A 45 7.90 -5.99 -6.00
N PHE A 46 7.00 -5.71 -6.94
CA PHE A 46 6.50 -4.35 -7.17
C PHE A 46 5.39 -4.00 -6.17
N ASP A 47 5.29 -2.72 -5.84
CA ASP A 47 4.23 -2.16 -4.99
C ASP A 47 3.10 -1.54 -5.83
N LEU A 48 3.38 -1.20 -7.09
CA LEU A 48 2.44 -0.62 -8.05
C LEU A 48 2.90 -0.88 -9.49
N LEU A 49 1.96 -1.11 -10.37
CA LEU A 49 2.12 -1.02 -11.81
C LEU A 49 1.42 0.23 -12.32
N ILE A 50 2.14 1.06 -13.07
CA ILE A 50 1.58 2.13 -13.90
C ILE A 50 1.60 1.61 -15.33
N LEU A 51 0.44 1.55 -15.98
CA LEU A 51 0.24 0.81 -17.21
C LEU A 51 -0.46 1.67 -18.26
N ASP A 52 0.24 1.97 -19.36
CA ASP A 52 -0.45 2.48 -20.54
C ASP A 52 -1.19 1.34 -21.26
N LEU A 53 -2.34 1.66 -21.82
CA LEU A 53 -3.12 0.71 -22.62
C LEU A 53 -2.59 0.59 -24.04
N GLY A 54 -2.07 1.69 -24.62
CA GLY A 54 -1.61 1.78 -26.00
C GLY A 54 -0.26 1.12 -26.30
N LEU A 55 0.24 0.27 -25.42
CA LEU A 55 1.57 -0.33 -25.54
C LEU A 55 1.72 -1.17 -26.81
N PRO A 56 2.91 -1.09 -27.47
CA PRO A 56 3.24 -1.97 -28.59
C PRO A 56 3.45 -3.41 -28.14
N ARG A 57 3.44 -4.34 -29.10
CA ARG A 57 3.58 -5.80 -28.97
C ARG A 57 2.47 -6.49 -28.20
N LEU A 58 2.14 -6.03 -26.99
CA LEU A 58 1.07 -6.58 -26.18
C LEU A 58 0.29 -5.42 -25.57
N HIS A 59 -0.98 -5.31 -25.92
CA HIS A 59 -1.87 -4.26 -25.43
C HIS A 59 -1.99 -4.29 -23.89
N GLY A 60 -2.01 -3.11 -23.25
CA GLY A 60 -2.01 -3.02 -21.78
C GLY A 60 -3.16 -3.77 -21.09
N LEU A 61 -4.37 -3.79 -21.69
CA LEU A 61 -5.48 -4.60 -21.14
C LEU A 61 -5.16 -6.10 -21.11
N GLU A 62 -4.41 -6.60 -22.08
CA GLU A 62 -4.00 -8.00 -22.09
C GLU A 62 -2.93 -8.29 -21.03
N VAL A 63 -2.00 -7.34 -20.81
CA VAL A 63 -1.05 -7.40 -19.68
C VAL A 63 -1.80 -7.50 -18.35
N LEU A 64 -2.81 -6.63 -18.15
CA LEU A 64 -3.64 -6.63 -16.94
C LEU A 64 -4.39 -7.95 -16.75
N LYS A 65 -5.02 -8.48 -17.80
CA LYS A 65 -5.72 -9.78 -17.75
C LYS A 65 -4.78 -10.90 -17.33
N ARG A 66 -3.59 -10.99 -17.94
CA ARG A 66 -2.59 -11.99 -17.59
C ARG A 66 -2.11 -11.83 -16.13
N LEU A 67 -1.88 -10.59 -15.68
CA LEU A 67 -1.52 -10.32 -14.31
C LEU A 67 -2.59 -10.84 -13.33
N ARG A 68 -3.86 -10.56 -13.61
CA ARG A 68 -4.97 -10.99 -12.75
C ARG A 68 -5.24 -12.50 -12.85
N SER A 69 -5.09 -13.12 -14.02
CA SER A 69 -5.23 -14.58 -14.17
C SER A 69 -4.21 -15.38 -13.37
N ARG A 70 -3.05 -14.78 -13.09
CA ARG A 70 -2.02 -15.33 -12.17
C ARG A 70 -2.34 -15.13 -10.68
N GLY A 71 -3.50 -14.55 -10.35
CA GLY A 71 -3.91 -14.29 -8.96
C GLY A 71 -3.21 -13.11 -8.31
N SER A 72 -2.47 -12.29 -9.07
CA SER A 72 -1.77 -11.13 -8.54
C SER A 72 -2.74 -10.07 -8.05
N LYS A 73 -2.47 -9.55 -6.84
CA LYS A 73 -3.18 -8.42 -6.21
C LYS A 73 -2.39 -7.11 -6.31
N LEU A 74 -1.36 -7.07 -7.16
CA LEU A 74 -0.57 -5.87 -7.38
C LEU A 74 -1.50 -4.72 -7.80
N PRO A 75 -1.48 -3.57 -7.12
CA PRO A 75 -2.25 -2.40 -7.54
C PRO A 75 -1.84 -1.96 -8.94
N VAL A 76 -2.82 -1.60 -9.76
CA VAL A 76 -2.61 -1.15 -11.15
C VAL A 76 -3.30 0.19 -11.36
N LEU A 77 -2.51 1.20 -11.75
CA LEU A 77 -2.97 2.49 -12.26
C LEU A 77 -2.87 2.48 -13.78
N ILE A 78 -3.99 2.58 -14.45
CA ILE A 78 -4.02 2.73 -15.91
C ILE A 78 -3.79 4.19 -16.28
N LEU A 79 -2.86 4.43 -17.22
CA LEU A 79 -2.74 5.68 -17.96
C LEU A 79 -3.31 5.46 -19.37
N THR A 80 -4.16 6.34 -19.84
CA THR A 80 -4.76 6.17 -21.18
C THR A 80 -5.03 7.51 -21.84
N ALA A 81 -4.79 7.56 -23.15
CA ALA A 81 -5.26 8.64 -24.00
C ALA A 81 -6.76 8.47 -24.36
N ALA A 82 -7.37 7.33 -23.98
CA ALA A 82 -8.73 7.01 -24.39
C ALA A 82 -9.76 7.86 -23.66
N ASP A 83 -10.46 8.65 -24.42
CA ASP A 83 -11.60 9.44 -23.94
C ASP A 83 -12.89 8.62 -23.80
N SER A 84 -12.88 7.33 -24.23
CA SER A 84 -14.06 6.51 -24.20
C SER A 84 -14.35 5.99 -22.79
N VAL A 85 -15.55 6.24 -22.31
CA VAL A 85 -16.06 5.68 -21.03
C VAL A 85 -15.97 4.15 -21.04
N GLU A 86 -16.18 3.55 -22.21
CA GLU A 86 -16.17 2.09 -22.41
C GLU A 86 -14.82 1.44 -22.12
N GLU A 87 -13.71 2.05 -22.56
CA GLU A 87 -12.36 1.52 -22.26
C GLU A 87 -11.99 1.66 -20.79
N ARG A 88 -12.43 2.75 -20.16
CA ARG A 88 -12.26 2.94 -18.71
C ARG A 88 -13.01 1.90 -17.91
N VAL A 89 -14.29 1.65 -18.27
CA VAL A 89 -15.11 0.60 -17.65
C VAL A 89 -14.45 -0.76 -17.83
N LYS A 90 -14.03 -1.11 -19.06
CA LYS A 90 -13.31 -2.36 -19.31
C LYS A 90 -12.04 -2.51 -18.47
N GLY A 91 -11.25 -1.44 -18.33
CA GLY A 91 -10.04 -1.48 -17.50
C GLY A 91 -10.34 -1.79 -16.03
N LEU A 92 -11.38 -1.16 -15.47
CA LEU A 92 -11.82 -1.42 -14.09
C LEU A 92 -12.40 -2.83 -13.93
N ASP A 93 -13.23 -3.28 -14.87
CA ASP A 93 -13.84 -4.63 -14.88
C ASP A 93 -12.77 -5.73 -14.97
N PHE A 94 -11.66 -5.47 -15.67
CA PHE A 94 -10.50 -6.38 -15.73
C PHE A 94 -9.59 -6.29 -14.48
N GLY A 95 -9.97 -5.47 -13.50
CA GLY A 95 -9.33 -5.44 -12.19
C GLY A 95 -8.21 -4.39 -12.06
N ALA A 96 -8.27 -3.30 -12.82
CA ALA A 96 -7.48 -2.12 -12.48
C ALA A 96 -8.00 -1.48 -11.19
N ASP A 97 -7.11 -0.88 -10.41
CA ASP A 97 -7.46 -0.26 -9.12
C ASP A 97 -7.76 1.23 -9.24
N ASP A 98 -7.26 1.88 -10.30
CA ASP A 98 -7.56 3.27 -10.66
C ASP A 98 -7.16 3.51 -12.13
N TYR A 99 -7.65 4.64 -12.68
CA TYR A 99 -7.25 5.08 -14.02
C TYR A 99 -7.05 6.61 -14.04
N MET A 100 -6.27 7.07 -15.02
CA MET A 100 -6.00 8.48 -15.23
C MET A 100 -5.91 8.76 -16.73
N ALA A 101 -6.66 9.76 -17.20
CA ALA A 101 -6.65 10.17 -18.61
C ALA A 101 -5.45 11.11 -18.89
N LYS A 102 -4.80 10.92 -20.02
CA LYS A 102 -3.77 11.82 -20.57
C LYS A 102 -4.48 13.03 -21.28
N PRO A 103 -4.07 14.29 -21.08
CA PRO A 103 -2.99 14.75 -20.22
C PRO A 103 -3.40 14.88 -18.75
N PHE A 104 -2.46 14.67 -17.84
CA PHE A 104 -2.68 14.71 -16.40
C PHE A 104 -1.63 15.55 -15.65
N SER A 105 -1.96 15.92 -14.42
CA SER A 105 -1.02 16.59 -13.51
C SER A 105 -0.12 15.57 -12.81
N LEU A 106 1.19 15.81 -12.78
CA LEU A 106 2.12 14.98 -12.01
C LEU A 106 1.80 14.95 -10.51
N GLN A 107 1.28 16.04 -9.95
CA GLN A 107 0.84 16.08 -8.56
C GLN A 107 -0.35 15.15 -8.30
N GLU A 108 -1.30 15.08 -9.23
CA GLU A 108 -2.42 14.15 -9.15
C GLU A 108 -1.93 12.71 -9.24
N LEU A 109 -1.04 12.41 -10.20
CA LEU A 109 -0.43 11.10 -10.33
C LEU A 109 0.23 10.66 -9.01
N GLU A 110 1.08 11.49 -8.42
CA GLU A 110 1.73 11.19 -7.14
C GLU A 110 0.73 10.90 -6.02
N ALA A 111 -0.34 11.67 -5.94
CA ALA A 111 -1.39 11.47 -4.94
C ALA A 111 -2.09 10.12 -5.11
N ARG A 112 -2.42 9.74 -6.35
CA ARG A 112 -3.03 8.44 -6.70
C ARG A 112 -2.08 7.29 -6.42
N VAL A 113 -0.81 7.41 -6.81
CA VAL A 113 0.25 6.43 -6.52
C VAL A 113 0.33 6.16 -5.02
N ARG A 114 0.42 7.21 -4.19
CA ARG A 114 0.45 7.05 -2.73
C ARG A 114 -0.81 6.37 -2.20
N ALA A 115 -1.98 6.71 -2.73
CA ALA A 115 -3.25 6.13 -2.31
C ALA A 115 -3.35 4.64 -2.67
N LEU A 116 -2.91 4.25 -3.88
CA LEU A 116 -2.95 2.89 -4.37
C LEU A 116 -2.00 1.99 -3.59
N VAL A 117 -0.74 2.41 -3.42
CA VAL A 117 0.26 1.67 -2.64
C VAL A 117 -0.22 1.46 -1.21
N ARG A 118 -0.77 2.51 -0.55
CA ARG A 118 -1.35 2.39 0.79
C ARG A 118 -2.47 1.35 0.84
N ARG A 119 -3.42 1.38 -0.11
CA ARG A 119 -4.54 0.41 -0.18
C ARG A 119 -4.03 -1.02 -0.40
N GLY A 120 -3.08 -1.21 -1.30
CA GLY A 120 -2.46 -2.51 -1.56
C GLY A 120 -1.78 -3.12 -0.34
N MET A 121 -1.33 -2.29 0.59
CA MET A 121 -0.71 -2.72 1.86
C MET A 121 -1.74 -2.96 3.00
N GLY A 122 -3.04 -2.88 2.71
CA GLY A 122 -4.09 -3.05 3.72
C GLY A 122 -4.24 -1.85 4.66
N GLY A 123 -3.62 -0.72 4.36
CA GLY A 123 -3.68 0.50 5.17
C GLY A 123 -4.96 1.29 4.93
N ALA A 124 -5.88 1.30 5.88
CA ALA A 124 -7.06 2.18 5.86
C ALA A 124 -6.68 3.63 6.25
N THR A 125 -5.61 3.82 7.02
CA THR A 125 -5.15 5.12 7.50
C THR A 125 -3.85 5.54 6.84
N SER A 126 -3.67 6.84 6.60
CA SER A 126 -2.41 7.38 6.10
C SER A 126 -1.28 7.36 7.14
N THR A 127 -1.59 7.04 8.38
CA THR A 127 -0.67 7.15 9.51
C THR A 127 -0.30 5.78 10.06
N ILE A 128 0.99 5.45 10.07
CA ILE A 128 1.55 4.26 10.69
C ILE A 128 2.14 4.65 12.04
N LYS A 129 1.73 3.97 13.12
CA LYS A 129 2.28 4.16 14.47
C LYS A 129 3.09 2.94 14.90
N HIS A 130 4.32 3.18 15.36
CA HIS A 130 5.18 2.13 15.90
C HIS A 130 5.92 2.65 17.14
N GLY A 131 5.38 2.37 18.32
CA GLY A 131 5.84 2.99 19.57
C GLY A 131 5.74 4.52 19.50
N PRO A 132 6.80 5.26 19.81
CA PRO A 132 6.82 6.73 19.74
C PRO A 132 6.92 7.28 18.32
N LEU A 133 7.20 6.44 17.34
CA LEU A 133 7.30 6.81 15.93
C LEU A 133 5.90 6.87 15.32
N VAL A 134 5.59 7.99 14.70
CA VAL A 134 4.39 8.19 13.88
C VAL A 134 4.83 8.61 12.50
N TYR A 135 4.41 7.88 11.48
CA TYR A 135 4.72 8.17 10.09
C TYR A 135 3.45 8.44 9.31
N ASP A 136 3.31 9.65 8.78
CA ASP A 136 2.25 10.02 7.84
C ASP A 136 2.72 9.74 6.41
N GLN A 137 2.11 8.74 5.79
CA GLN A 137 2.40 8.33 4.42
C GLN A 137 1.94 9.36 3.38
N ALA A 138 0.88 10.11 3.66
CA ALA A 138 0.35 11.12 2.73
C ALA A 138 1.27 12.35 2.68
N GLY A 139 1.63 12.88 3.84
CA GLY A 139 2.54 14.01 3.97
C GLY A 139 4.01 13.63 3.88
N ARG A 140 4.35 12.32 3.91
CA ARG A 140 5.71 11.78 3.95
C ARG A 140 6.53 12.36 5.11
N VAL A 141 5.89 12.49 6.27
CA VAL A 141 6.47 13.07 7.47
C VAL A 141 6.58 12.01 8.56
N ALA A 142 7.77 11.88 9.13
CA ALA A 142 8.02 11.05 10.30
C ALA A 142 8.18 11.91 11.54
N THR A 143 7.52 11.57 12.63
CA THR A 143 7.68 12.19 13.93
C THR A 143 8.02 11.15 14.99
N ILE A 144 8.84 11.53 15.97
CA ILE A 144 9.15 10.71 17.15
C ILE A 144 8.84 11.56 18.38
N ASP A 145 7.96 11.08 19.26
CA ASP A 145 7.48 11.82 20.42
C ASP A 145 6.95 13.23 20.04
N GLY A 146 6.25 13.32 18.89
CA GLY A 146 5.68 14.55 18.34
C GLY A 146 6.68 15.49 17.65
N ARG A 147 7.97 15.14 17.58
CA ARG A 147 9.01 15.94 16.93
C ARG A 147 9.32 15.41 15.55
N MET A 148 9.35 16.29 14.55
CA MET A 148 9.67 15.94 13.18
C MET A 148 11.10 15.40 13.08
N VAL A 149 11.25 14.32 12.31
CA VAL A 149 12.54 13.74 11.96
C VAL A 149 12.82 14.05 10.50
N GLU A 150 13.80 14.90 10.25
CA GLU A 150 14.21 15.22 8.89
C GLU A 150 14.92 14.01 8.26
N LEU A 151 14.30 13.42 7.26
CA LEU A 151 14.79 12.26 6.52
C LEU A 151 14.90 12.62 5.03
N SER A 152 15.94 12.12 4.38
CA SER A 152 16.03 12.16 2.92
C SER A 152 15.01 11.21 2.29
N ALA A 153 14.73 11.35 1.00
CA ALA A 153 13.80 10.51 0.27
C ALA A 153 14.15 9.00 0.36
N ARG A 154 15.44 8.66 0.26
CA ARG A 154 15.96 7.27 0.42
C ARG A 154 15.80 6.76 1.86
N GLU A 155 16.05 7.60 2.86
CA GLU A 155 15.85 7.24 4.28
C GLU A 155 14.35 7.06 4.60
N LEU A 156 13.47 7.87 4.01
CA LEU A 156 12.02 7.70 4.12
C LEU A 156 11.57 6.39 3.46
N GLY A 157 12.06 6.09 2.26
CA GLY A 157 11.79 4.82 1.58
C GLY A 157 12.23 3.62 2.42
N LEU A 158 13.42 3.69 3.04
CA LEU A 158 13.89 2.66 3.97
C LEU A 158 12.98 2.52 5.19
N LEU A 159 12.56 3.65 5.78
CA LEU A 159 11.64 3.67 6.91
C LEU A 159 10.30 3.02 6.54
N GLU A 160 9.75 3.33 5.37
CA GLU A 160 8.52 2.72 4.86
C GLU A 160 8.62 1.20 4.76
N VAL A 161 9.69 0.68 4.13
CA VAL A 161 9.91 -0.78 4.00
C VAL A 161 9.99 -1.44 5.38
N LEU A 162 10.71 -0.83 6.32
CA LEU A 162 10.85 -1.36 7.68
C LEU A 162 9.54 -1.33 8.46
N LEU A 163 8.74 -0.28 8.32
CA LEU A 163 7.43 -0.17 8.98
C LEU A 163 6.42 -1.17 8.43
N GLN A 164 6.41 -1.38 7.12
CA GLN A 164 5.54 -2.37 6.46
C GLN A 164 5.85 -3.81 6.90
N ARG A 165 7.11 -4.07 7.22
CA ARG A 165 7.59 -5.38 7.67
C ARG A 165 7.89 -5.40 9.19
N ALA A 166 7.26 -4.51 9.94
CA ALA A 166 7.46 -4.45 11.39
C ALA A 166 7.20 -5.82 12.05
N GLY A 167 8.16 -6.25 12.88
CA GLY A 167 8.12 -7.57 13.52
C GLY A 167 8.62 -8.74 12.67
N ARG A 168 9.03 -8.51 11.42
CA ARG A 168 9.67 -9.50 10.54
C ARG A 168 11.14 -9.15 10.33
N LEU A 169 11.96 -10.18 10.09
CA LEU A 169 13.34 -9.96 9.64
C LEU A 169 13.32 -9.54 8.17
N VAL A 170 14.07 -8.51 7.85
CA VAL A 170 14.28 -8.03 6.48
C VAL A 170 15.75 -8.20 6.16
N SER A 171 16.07 -8.95 5.10
CA SER A 171 17.45 -9.13 4.65
C SER A 171 17.95 -7.88 3.92
N LYS A 172 19.28 -7.73 3.79
CA LYS A 172 19.86 -6.65 3.00
C LYS A 172 19.44 -6.72 1.54
N ASP A 173 19.40 -7.93 0.98
CA ASP A 173 19.00 -8.16 -0.41
C ASP A 173 17.56 -7.69 -0.66
N GLN A 174 16.66 -7.98 0.26
CA GLN A 174 15.28 -7.48 0.21
C GLN A 174 15.19 -5.94 0.30
N LEU A 175 16.10 -5.30 1.04
CA LEU A 175 16.16 -3.84 1.10
C LEU A 175 16.72 -3.26 -0.21
N VAL A 176 17.76 -3.89 -0.76
CA VAL A 176 18.31 -3.51 -2.08
C VAL A 176 17.22 -3.64 -3.14
N GLU A 177 16.57 -4.78 -3.23
CA GLU A 177 15.50 -5.03 -4.20
C GLU A 177 14.38 -4.00 -4.15
N ARG A 178 14.00 -3.56 -2.95
CA ARG A 178 12.91 -2.59 -2.77
C ARG A 178 13.30 -1.12 -2.90
N LEU A 179 14.58 -0.80 -2.75
CA LEU A 179 15.07 0.57 -2.74
C LEU A 179 15.89 0.92 -3.99
N CYS A 180 16.25 -0.07 -4.79
CA CYS A 180 17.09 0.08 -5.97
C CYS A 180 16.35 -0.35 -7.22
N GLU A 181 16.70 0.28 -8.33
CA GLU A 181 16.16 0.01 -9.66
C GLU A 181 16.97 -1.08 -10.39
N TRP A 182 16.44 -1.59 -11.49
CA TRP A 182 17.21 -2.49 -12.35
C TRP A 182 18.47 -1.80 -12.84
N GLY A 183 19.62 -2.49 -12.72
CA GLY A 183 20.91 -1.97 -13.15
C GLY A 183 21.54 -0.94 -12.21
N GLU A 184 20.88 -0.56 -11.11
CA GLU A 184 21.54 0.25 -10.08
C GLU A 184 22.44 -0.65 -9.20
N GLU A 185 23.74 -0.61 -9.44
CA GLU A 185 24.73 -1.26 -8.55
C GLU A 185 24.81 -0.50 -7.23
N VAL A 186 23.85 -0.73 -6.35
CA VAL A 186 23.93 -0.22 -4.98
C VAL A 186 24.76 -1.20 -4.17
N SER A 187 25.96 -0.77 -3.78
CA SER A 187 26.79 -1.57 -2.90
C SER A 187 26.03 -1.85 -1.59
N ASN A 188 26.18 -3.06 -1.05
CA ASN A 188 25.64 -3.43 0.27
C ASN A 188 26.01 -2.42 1.37
N ASN A 189 27.10 -1.66 1.17
CA ASN A 189 27.54 -0.59 2.04
C ASN A 189 26.59 0.62 2.03
N ALA A 190 25.93 0.94 0.91
CA ALA A 190 25.02 2.08 0.86
C ALA A 190 23.76 1.86 1.73
N ILE A 191 23.21 0.63 1.75
CA ILE A 191 22.10 0.26 2.64
C ILE A 191 22.54 0.41 4.11
N GLU A 192 23.75 -0.01 4.45
CA GLU A 192 24.28 0.17 5.81
C GLU A 192 24.39 1.64 6.20
N VAL A 193 24.82 2.49 5.27
CA VAL A 193 24.88 3.94 5.47
C VAL A 193 23.49 4.53 5.71
N TYR A 194 22.48 4.12 4.92
CA TYR A 194 21.09 4.58 5.13
C TYR A 194 20.54 4.11 6.48
N ILE A 195 20.76 2.85 6.84
CA ILE A 195 20.36 2.30 8.15
C ILE A 195 21.07 3.08 9.27
N HIS A 196 22.38 3.34 9.15
CA HIS A 196 23.13 4.09 10.15
C HIS A 196 22.62 5.52 10.30
N ARG A 197 22.35 6.22 9.19
CA ARG A 197 21.81 7.58 9.21
C ARG A 197 20.43 7.62 9.82
N LEU A 198 19.54 6.71 9.44
CA LEU A 198 18.20 6.59 10.02
C LEU A 198 18.25 6.37 11.53
N ARG A 199 19.11 5.46 12.00
CA ARG A 199 19.35 5.22 13.44
C ARG A 199 19.84 6.45 14.17
N ARG A 200 20.81 7.17 13.58
CA ARG A 200 21.39 8.38 14.18
C ARG A 200 20.34 9.49 14.31
N ARG A 201 19.53 9.71 13.27
CA ARG A 201 18.47 10.73 13.27
C ARG A 201 17.36 10.37 14.24
N SER A 202 16.94 9.11 14.29
CA SER A 202 15.96 8.63 15.26
C SER A 202 16.44 8.75 16.70
N LYS A 203 17.72 8.50 16.97
CA LYS A 203 18.32 8.73 18.30
C LYS A 203 18.37 10.22 18.66
N LYS A 204 18.73 11.10 17.73
CA LYS A 204 18.77 12.55 17.96
C LYS A 204 17.38 13.09 18.29
N ALA A 205 16.34 12.62 17.61
CA ALA A 205 14.97 13.00 17.92
C ALA A 205 14.50 12.53 19.30
N ARG A 206 15.04 11.40 19.80
CA ARG A 206 14.79 10.84 21.14
C ARG A 206 15.61 11.48 22.26
N SER A 207 16.85 11.90 22.01
CA SER A 207 17.77 12.37 23.04
C SER A 207 17.32 13.66 23.74
N ALA A 208 16.20 14.21 23.31
CA ALA A 208 15.51 15.30 23.99
C ALA A 208 14.34 14.83 24.88
N SER A 209 14.16 13.51 25.11
CA SER A 209 13.18 12.88 26.00
C SER A 209 13.83 11.72 26.77
N PRO A 210 13.36 11.34 27.98
CA PRO A 210 14.00 10.32 28.80
C PRO A 210 14.08 8.95 28.13
N PRO A 211 15.00 8.07 28.53
CA PRO A 211 15.44 6.93 27.73
C PRO A 211 14.39 5.82 27.70
N CYS A 212 13.85 5.55 26.53
CA CYS A 212 13.25 4.27 26.23
C CYS A 212 14.15 3.52 25.24
N VAL A 213 14.67 2.38 25.67
CA VAL A 213 15.69 1.59 24.98
C VAL A 213 15.10 0.95 23.72
N VAL A 214 15.58 1.33 22.56
CA VAL A 214 15.43 0.54 21.34
C VAL A 214 16.80 0.10 20.86
N SER A 215 17.12 -1.15 21.18
CA SER A 215 18.27 -1.85 20.65
C SER A 215 18.13 -2.04 19.15
N ALA A 216 19.17 -1.71 18.42
CA ALA A 216 19.19 -1.62 16.95
C ALA A 216 19.22 -2.98 16.23
N THR A 217 19.10 -4.09 16.96
CA THR A 217 19.02 -5.45 16.43
C THR A 217 17.65 -6.07 16.65
N ALA A 218 16.73 -5.35 17.27
CA ALA A 218 15.43 -5.84 17.66
C ALA A 218 14.32 -4.89 17.20
N TRP A 219 14.02 -4.94 15.93
CA TRP A 219 12.63 -4.87 15.52
C TRP A 219 11.91 -6.17 15.95
N LYS A 220 12.42 -6.78 17.05
CA LYS A 220 11.81 -7.90 17.72
C LYS A 220 10.61 -7.37 18.48
N ARG A 221 9.44 -7.81 18.06
CA ARG A 221 8.16 -7.90 18.76
C ARG A 221 8.03 -7.00 19.99
N TYR A 222 7.28 -5.92 19.84
CA TYR A 222 6.51 -5.40 20.95
C TYR A 222 5.38 -6.43 21.18
N PRO A 223 5.31 -7.09 22.33
CA PRO A 223 4.17 -7.97 22.63
C PRO A 223 2.91 -7.12 22.65
N ALA A 224 1.84 -7.61 22.04
CA ALA A 224 0.54 -6.94 22.00
C ALA A 224 -0.07 -6.62 23.41
N SER A 225 0.54 -7.14 24.46
CA SER A 225 0.16 -6.91 25.88
C SER A 225 0.68 -5.62 26.51
N ALA A 226 1.48 -4.80 25.80
CA ALA A 226 2.04 -3.57 26.35
C ALA A 226 1.34 -2.28 25.87
N MET A 227 0.11 -2.37 25.40
CA MET A 227 -0.71 -1.17 25.22
C MET A 227 -1.27 -0.74 26.58
N PRO A 228 -0.98 0.47 27.09
CA PRO A 228 -1.70 0.99 28.23
C PRO A 228 -3.16 1.21 27.79
N HIS A 229 -4.04 0.38 28.31
CA HIS A 229 -5.47 0.65 28.24
C HIS A 229 -5.70 2.06 28.81
N ALA A 230 -6.24 2.96 28.00
CA ALA A 230 -6.77 4.21 28.47
C ALA A 230 -7.82 3.88 29.53
N ARG A 231 -7.49 4.08 30.80
CA ARG A 231 -8.45 4.03 31.89
C ARG A 231 -9.44 5.18 31.67
N ALA A 232 -10.62 4.81 31.17
CA ALA A 232 -11.79 5.66 31.36
C ALA A 232 -11.99 5.80 32.84
N ARG A 233 -11.89 7.03 33.35
CA ARG A 233 -12.29 7.36 34.73
C ARG A 233 -13.80 7.19 34.81
N GLY A 234 -14.22 6.22 35.60
CA GLY A 234 -15.59 6.00 35.94
C GLY A 234 -16.14 7.15 36.77
N SER A 235 -17.35 7.51 36.50
CA SER A 235 -18.25 8.13 37.48
C SER A 235 -19.18 7.03 37.97
N GLU A 236 -19.10 6.79 39.28
CA GLU A 236 -20.04 5.96 40.05
C GLU A 236 -21.44 6.51 39.91
N THR A 237 -22.40 5.65 39.62
CA THR A 237 -23.72 5.67 40.30
C THR A 237 -24.51 4.40 39.98
N GLY A 238 -24.96 3.73 41.04
CA GLY A 238 -26.31 3.12 41.11
C GLY A 238 -26.46 1.66 40.73
N VAL A 239 -26.33 0.83 41.70
CA VAL A 239 -26.85 -0.54 41.80
C VAL A 239 -28.35 -0.60 41.46
N LEU A 240 -28.76 -1.45 40.54
CA LEU A 240 -30.10 -2.08 40.54
C LEU A 240 -30.05 -3.44 39.83
N THR A 241 -30.26 -4.48 40.59
CA THR A 241 -30.49 -5.89 40.25
C THR A 241 -31.75 -6.06 39.42
N PRO A 242 -31.79 -6.96 38.41
CA PRO A 242 -33.03 -7.37 37.77
C PRO A 242 -33.62 -8.64 38.43
N PRO A 243 -34.95 -8.76 38.51
CA PRO A 243 -35.60 -9.98 38.95
C PRO A 243 -35.80 -10.99 37.82
N ALA A 244 -35.80 -12.25 38.22
CA ALA A 244 -36.08 -13.42 37.40
C ALA A 244 -37.50 -13.40 36.81
N ALA A 245 -37.64 -13.82 35.54
CA ALA A 245 -38.91 -14.15 34.96
C ALA A 245 -38.92 -15.58 34.47
N ARG A 246 -40.02 -16.23 34.90
CA ARG A 246 -40.38 -17.63 34.68
C ARG A 246 -40.82 -17.93 33.25
N SER A 247 -40.58 -19.18 32.91
CA SER A 247 -41.18 -19.93 31.79
C SER A 247 -42.71 -19.90 31.78
N GLN A 248 -43.29 -19.86 30.58
CA GLN A 248 -44.50 -20.67 30.28
C GLN A 248 -44.57 -20.94 28.78
N ALA A 249 -44.88 -22.18 28.48
CA ALA A 249 -45.14 -22.82 27.21
C ALA A 249 -46.55 -22.53 26.68
N GLY A 250 -46.78 -22.80 25.41
CA GLY A 250 -48.12 -22.95 24.80
C GLY A 250 -48.08 -22.56 23.32
N GLU A 251 -47.92 -23.45 22.46
CA GLU A 251 -48.87 -24.21 21.58
C GLU A 251 -49.43 -23.45 20.38
N THR A 252 -49.26 -24.15 19.23
CA THR A 252 -50.18 -24.32 18.06
C THR A 252 -50.32 -23.12 17.12
N GLY A 253 -49.99 -23.28 15.86
CA GLY A 253 -50.68 -23.94 14.86
C GLY A 253 -50.64 -23.28 13.49
N ARG A 254 -50.37 -24.09 12.48
CA ARG A 254 -50.85 -23.99 11.07
C ARG A 254 -50.12 -23.05 10.09
N SER A 255 -49.37 -23.71 9.24
CA SER A 255 -49.26 -23.42 7.79
C SER A 255 -50.66 -23.60 7.12
N PRO A 256 -50.95 -22.96 6.01
CA PRO A 256 -50.60 -23.58 4.74
C PRO A 256 -50.34 -22.65 3.52
N ALA A 257 -49.75 -23.29 2.51
CA ALA A 257 -49.90 -23.12 1.05
C ALA A 257 -49.48 -21.74 0.47
N GLY A 258 -48.46 -21.60 -0.36
CA GLY A 258 -48.34 -22.29 -1.65
C GLY A 258 -48.68 -21.32 -2.76
N TRP A 259 -47.69 -20.92 -3.55
CA TRP A 259 -47.94 -20.60 -4.97
C TRP A 259 -46.65 -20.90 -5.77
N ARG A 260 -46.88 -21.78 -6.75
CA ARG A 260 -45.91 -22.25 -7.75
C ARG A 260 -45.84 -21.26 -8.91
N ALA A 261 -44.64 -21.22 -9.47
CA ALA A 261 -44.31 -21.20 -10.90
C ALA A 261 -45.12 -20.31 -11.87
N ALA A 262 -44.36 -19.53 -12.65
CA ALA A 262 -44.39 -19.54 -14.12
C ALA A 262 -43.29 -18.62 -14.69
N ALA A 263 -42.31 -19.16 -15.35
CA ALA A 263 -41.82 -18.62 -16.60
C ALA A 263 -42.79 -19.05 -17.71
N PRO A 264 -42.83 -18.44 -18.88
CA PRO A 264 -41.70 -18.25 -19.79
C PRO A 264 -41.77 -17.01 -20.72
N GLY A 265 -40.64 -16.69 -21.36
CA GLY A 265 -40.56 -16.60 -22.80
C GLY A 265 -40.63 -15.25 -23.51
N PHE A 266 -39.57 -15.02 -24.31
CA PHE A 266 -39.54 -14.35 -25.63
C PHE A 266 -39.89 -12.84 -25.72
N LEU A 267 -38.95 -12.03 -26.00
CA LEU A 267 -38.45 -11.51 -27.29
C LEU A 267 -37.16 -10.76 -27.10
#